data_ed4d3f3fcd7e9204912ad985a0086c94
#
_entry.id   ed4d3f3fcd7e9204912ad985a0086c94
#
_cell.length_a   1.000
_cell.length_b   1.000
_cell.length_c   1.000
_cell.angle_alpha   90.00
_cell.angle_beta   90.00
_cell.angle_gamma   90.00
#
_symmetry.space_group_name_H-M   'P 1'
#
loop_
_entity.id
_entity.type
_entity.pdbx_description
1 polymer ?
#
loop_
_entity_poly.entity_id
_entity_poly.type
_entity_poly.pdbx_seq_one_letter_code
_entity_poly.pdbx_strand_id
1 'polypeptide(L)'
;MLSHIKYIDLFAGIGGFHQAMDSFNAECVFASEWDKDCQYTYEENYGIKPYGDITQIHEKDIPEHDVICAGFPCQAFSISGKQQGFEDSRGTLFFEIARIAKYHQPKILLLENVRNFEKHDNGNTLHIVKTTLEETGYNFFYKVLNASNFGVPQKRERIFMVAFRKDLNVTSFIFPSGINSPITLQDFLEKKGIDEKLIIKRDDITLKENIKIKPDMFGHYPQKPIRIGTVNKGGQGERIYSPLGHAITLSAYGGGVGAKTGLYKIGDTIRRLSPEECRRITGFSKKFKLHPKPTVSYRQFGNSVVVPVLKSILEQILQNNILKTDSLKAAS
;
A
#
# COMPACT_ATOMS: atom_id res chain seq x y z
N MET A 1 5.37 21.39 -3.99
CA MET A 1 5.47 21.13 -2.55
C MET A 1 4.12 21.38 -1.91
N LEU A 2 3.75 20.62 -0.86
CA LEU A 2 2.45 20.68 -0.17
C LEU A 2 2.59 21.20 1.27
N SER A 3 3.56 22.07 1.54
CA SER A 3 3.91 22.54 2.90
C SER A 3 2.76 23.22 3.67
N HIS A 4 1.66 23.52 3.02
CA HIS A 4 0.44 24.09 3.61
C HIS A 4 -0.73 23.09 3.67
N ILE A 5 -0.53 21.86 3.17
CA ILE A 5 -1.57 20.82 3.14
C ILE A 5 -1.48 19.99 4.41
N LYS A 6 -2.59 19.91 5.12
CA LYS A 6 -2.77 19.06 6.28
C LYS A 6 -3.46 17.77 5.87
N TYR A 7 -3.00 16.66 6.40
CA TYR A 7 -3.64 15.35 6.15
C TYR A 7 -3.80 14.53 7.43
N ILE A 8 -4.72 13.59 7.36
CA ILE A 8 -4.86 12.55 8.37
C ILE A 8 -4.57 11.18 7.74
N ASP A 9 -3.97 10.28 8.54
CA ASP A 9 -3.61 8.91 8.12
C ASP A 9 -4.43 7.90 8.92
N LEU A 10 -5.48 7.36 8.31
CA LEU A 10 -6.39 6.40 8.93
C LEU A 10 -5.98 4.97 8.57
N PHE A 11 -6.07 4.06 9.55
CA PHE A 11 -5.54 2.69 9.40
C PHE A 11 -4.06 2.72 9.00
N ALA A 12 -3.33 3.60 9.65
CA ALA A 12 -2.02 4.10 9.23
C ALA A 12 -0.95 3.00 9.07
N GLY A 13 -1.12 1.84 9.73
CA GLY A 13 -0.14 0.78 9.71
C GLY A 13 1.23 1.28 10.16
N ILE A 14 2.23 1.14 9.31
CA ILE A 14 3.58 1.67 9.53
C ILE A 14 3.86 2.97 8.76
N GLY A 15 2.81 3.67 8.31
CA GLY A 15 2.94 4.99 7.68
C GLY A 15 3.38 4.97 6.22
N GLY A 16 2.81 4.08 5.41
CA GLY A 16 3.10 4.10 3.96
C GLY A 16 2.57 5.36 3.28
N PHE A 17 1.39 5.83 3.67
CA PHE A 17 0.87 7.13 3.22
C PHE A 17 1.70 8.28 3.82
N HIS A 18 2.07 8.21 5.08
CA HIS A 18 2.93 9.20 5.73
C HIS A 18 4.24 9.41 4.94
N GLN A 19 4.95 8.31 4.63
CA GLN A 19 6.18 8.37 3.82
C GLN A 19 5.99 9.05 2.45
N ALA A 20 4.83 8.82 1.83
CA ALA A 20 4.52 9.45 0.55
C ALA A 20 4.22 10.94 0.72
N MET A 21 3.34 11.31 1.66
CA MET A 21 2.94 12.70 1.94
C MET A 21 4.10 13.56 2.43
N ASP A 22 4.95 13.02 3.32
CA ASP A 22 6.15 13.68 3.84
C ASP A 22 7.14 14.06 2.71
N SER A 23 7.26 13.24 1.66
CA SER A 23 8.12 13.57 0.51
C SER A 23 7.66 14.80 -0.27
N PHE A 24 6.47 15.32 -0.02
CA PHE A 24 5.92 16.56 -0.58
C PHE A 24 5.79 17.66 0.48
N ASN A 25 6.31 17.44 1.70
CA ASN A 25 6.26 18.34 2.85
C ASN A 25 4.83 18.65 3.32
N ALA A 26 3.89 17.71 3.21
CA ALA A 26 2.57 17.83 3.81
C ALA A 26 2.63 17.52 5.31
N GLU A 27 1.77 18.15 6.10
CA GLU A 27 1.72 18.02 7.56
C GLU A 27 0.73 16.94 7.98
N CYS A 28 1.19 15.91 8.69
CA CYS A 28 0.31 14.94 9.34
C CYS A 28 -0.24 15.52 10.63
N VAL A 29 -1.53 15.84 10.68
CA VAL A 29 -2.17 16.39 11.88
C VAL A 29 -2.87 15.37 12.76
N PHE A 30 -3.09 14.16 12.23
CA PHE A 30 -3.74 13.07 12.95
C PHE A 30 -3.41 11.73 12.30
N ALA A 31 -3.19 10.69 13.10
CA ALA A 31 -3.07 9.31 12.64
C ALA A 31 -3.85 8.37 13.56
N SER A 32 -4.44 7.32 13.00
CA SER A 32 -5.18 6.28 13.73
C SER A 32 -4.73 4.90 13.28
N GLU A 33 -4.40 4.04 14.26
CA GLU A 33 -4.01 2.64 14.07
C GLU A 33 -4.29 1.84 15.33
N TRP A 34 -4.93 0.69 15.23
CA TRP A 34 -5.31 -0.13 16.39
C TRP A 34 -4.22 -1.14 16.81
N ASP A 35 -3.38 -1.61 15.85
CA ASP A 35 -2.30 -2.56 16.12
C ASP A 35 -1.15 -1.87 16.86
N LYS A 36 -0.89 -2.32 18.09
CA LYS A 36 0.13 -1.73 18.98
C LYS A 36 1.56 -1.82 18.41
N ASP A 37 1.88 -2.90 17.70
CA ASP A 37 3.18 -3.03 17.04
C ASP A 37 3.32 -2.02 15.89
N CYS A 38 2.23 -1.75 15.16
CA CYS A 38 2.20 -0.72 14.13
C CYS A 38 2.31 0.68 14.72
N GLN A 39 1.57 0.98 15.82
CA GLN A 39 1.70 2.25 16.54
C GLN A 39 3.15 2.49 16.98
N TYR A 40 3.80 1.48 17.58
CA TYR A 40 5.20 1.57 17.99
C TYR A 40 6.11 1.92 16.81
N THR A 41 5.99 1.19 15.68
CA THR A 41 6.83 1.44 14.51
C THR A 41 6.56 2.81 13.88
N TYR A 42 5.30 3.25 13.88
CA TYR A 42 4.91 4.56 13.37
C TYR A 42 5.51 5.70 14.23
N GLU A 43 5.34 5.62 15.56
CA GLU A 43 5.88 6.60 16.51
C GLU A 43 7.41 6.71 16.42
N GLU A 44 8.12 5.58 16.34
CA GLU A 44 9.58 5.52 16.19
C GLU A 44 10.10 6.18 14.90
N ASN A 45 9.28 6.25 13.87
CA ASN A 45 9.69 6.80 12.57
C ASN A 45 9.25 8.25 12.36
N TYR A 46 8.12 8.65 12.93
CA TYR A 46 7.52 9.95 12.64
C TYR A 46 7.35 10.84 13.88
N GLY A 47 7.63 10.33 15.08
CA GLY A 47 7.44 11.08 16.33
C GLY A 47 5.97 11.37 16.67
N ILE A 48 5.03 10.77 15.93
CA ILE A 48 3.59 10.90 16.13
C ILE A 48 3.08 9.56 16.64
N LYS A 49 2.45 9.57 17.80
CA LYS A 49 1.77 8.39 18.33
C LYS A 49 0.36 8.30 17.74
N PRO A 50 0.07 7.28 16.92
CA PRO A 50 -1.28 7.11 16.38
C PRO A 50 -2.30 6.93 17.51
N TYR A 51 -3.47 7.55 17.34
CA TYR A 51 -4.64 7.21 18.14
C TYR A 51 -5.04 5.75 17.90
N GLY A 52 -5.82 5.19 18.80
CA GLY A 52 -6.25 3.80 18.72
C GLY A 52 -7.29 3.52 17.62
N ASP A 53 -8.31 2.77 17.99
CA ASP A 53 -9.42 2.39 17.10
C ASP A 53 -10.23 3.62 16.68
N ILE A 54 -10.30 3.88 15.38
CA ILE A 54 -11.01 5.03 14.80
C ILE A 54 -12.53 4.99 15.10
N THR A 55 -13.09 3.82 15.34
CA THR A 55 -14.52 3.68 15.71
C THR A 55 -14.87 4.27 17.08
N GLN A 56 -13.84 4.51 17.91
CA GLN A 56 -13.98 5.10 19.25
C GLN A 56 -13.68 6.61 19.27
N ILE A 57 -13.36 7.20 18.12
CA ILE A 57 -12.97 8.61 18.01
C ILE A 57 -14.11 9.38 17.34
N HIS A 58 -14.59 10.40 18.03
CA HIS A 58 -15.62 11.26 17.45
C HIS A 58 -15.01 12.17 16.37
N GLU A 59 -15.70 12.41 15.25
CA GLU A 59 -15.19 13.23 14.15
C GLU A 59 -14.80 14.65 14.58
N LYS A 60 -15.53 15.26 15.52
CA LYS A 60 -15.22 16.60 16.05
C LYS A 60 -13.88 16.69 16.80
N ASP A 61 -13.35 15.54 17.27
CA ASP A 61 -12.08 15.48 17.99
C ASP A 61 -10.89 15.30 17.03
N ILE A 62 -11.15 15.15 15.73
CA ILE A 62 -10.15 15.07 14.66
C ILE A 62 -9.87 16.50 14.17
N PRO A 63 -8.61 16.91 14.06
CA PRO A 63 -8.25 18.25 13.53
C PRO A 63 -8.71 18.47 12.10
N GLU A 64 -8.95 19.71 11.72
CA GLU A 64 -9.20 20.08 10.32
C GLU A 64 -8.04 19.70 9.41
N HIS A 65 -8.38 19.18 8.23
CA HIS A 65 -7.41 18.65 7.28
C HIS A 65 -7.93 18.79 5.84
N ASP A 66 -6.99 18.81 4.90
CA ASP A 66 -7.27 18.90 3.47
C ASP A 66 -7.39 17.53 2.79
N VAL A 67 -6.70 16.51 3.35
CA VAL A 67 -6.62 15.18 2.74
C VAL A 67 -6.87 14.08 3.77
N ILE A 68 -7.69 13.09 3.42
CA ILE A 68 -7.77 11.81 4.12
C ILE A 68 -6.95 10.78 3.35
N CYS A 69 -5.97 10.16 4.02
CA CYS A 69 -5.27 8.98 3.54
C CYS A 69 -5.78 7.76 4.29
N ALA A 70 -6.11 6.66 3.59
CA ALA A 70 -6.56 5.44 4.26
C ALA A 70 -6.32 4.17 3.44
N GLY A 71 -5.59 3.22 4.02
CA GLY A 71 -5.49 1.83 3.56
C GLY A 71 -6.39 0.94 4.42
N PHE A 72 -7.69 0.93 4.17
CA PHE A 72 -8.65 0.25 5.02
C PHE A 72 -8.77 -1.25 4.72
N PRO A 73 -9.05 -2.12 5.72
CA PRO A 73 -9.19 -3.55 5.50
C PRO A 73 -10.42 -3.87 4.63
N CYS A 74 -10.26 -4.89 3.75
CA CYS A 74 -11.37 -5.43 2.98
C CYS A 74 -12.26 -6.27 3.91
N GLN A 75 -13.35 -5.69 4.37
CA GLN A 75 -14.42 -6.38 5.10
C GLN A 75 -15.64 -6.51 4.20
N ALA A 76 -16.35 -7.63 4.32
CA ALA A 76 -17.62 -7.78 3.63
C ALA A 76 -18.60 -6.73 4.14
N PHE A 77 -19.21 -5.98 3.22
CA PHE A 77 -20.37 -5.15 3.55
C PHE A 77 -21.54 -6.14 3.77
N SER A 78 -21.82 -6.48 5.01
CA SER A 78 -23.02 -7.29 5.30
C SER A 78 -24.25 -6.42 5.02
N ILE A 79 -24.89 -6.68 3.90
CA ILE A 79 -26.22 -6.16 3.58
C ILE A 79 -27.22 -6.95 4.44
N SER A 80 -27.15 -6.79 5.74
CA SER A 80 -28.15 -7.31 6.69
C SER A 80 -28.99 -6.14 7.17
N GLY A 81 -29.87 -5.65 6.30
CA GLY A 81 -30.79 -4.57 6.61
C GLY A 81 -31.29 -3.91 5.34
N LYS A 82 -32.61 -3.90 5.17
CA LYS A 82 -33.30 -3.16 4.10
C LYS A 82 -32.81 -1.72 4.04
N GLN A 83 -32.47 -1.25 2.87
CA GLN A 83 -32.28 0.14 2.39
C GLN A 83 -32.79 1.26 3.35
N GLN A 84 -32.18 1.41 4.51
CA GLN A 84 -32.41 2.52 5.42
C GLN A 84 -31.09 3.25 5.63
N GLY A 85 -30.69 4.07 4.67
CA GLY A 85 -29.75 5.16 4.85
C GLY A 85 -28.40 4.87 5.53
N PHE A 86 -27.64 5.92 5.70
CA PHE A 86 -26.29 6.01 6.31
C PHE A 86 -26.20 5.44 7.74
N GLU A 87 -27.33 5.27 8.44
CA GLU A 87 -27.34 4.90 9.87
C GLU A 87 -27.27 3.40 10.15
N ASP A 88 -27.71 2.54 9.22
CA ASP A 88 -27.75 1.08 9.43
C ASP A 88 -26.49 0.33 8.97
N SER A 89 -25.56 1.01 8.32
CA SER A 89 -24.33 0.44 7.74
C SER A 89 -23.10 0.54 8.66
N ARG A 90 -23.26 0.92 9.90
CA ARG A 90 -22.20 1.20 10.91
C ARG A 90 -21.28 0.01 11.27
N GLY A 91 -21.16 -1.01 10.42
CA GLY A 91 -20.37 -2.20 10.69
C GLY A 91 -19.07 -2.33 9.92
N THR A 92 -18.76 -1.46 8.96
CA THR A 92 -17.53 -1.57 8.17
C THR A 92 -16.67 -0.33 8.29
N LEU A 93 -15.36 -0.54 8.38
CA LEU A 93 -14.38 0.53 8.62
C LEU A 93 -14.35 1.60 7.51
N PHE A 94 -14.86 1.30 6.31
CA PHE A 94 -15.05 2.30 5.26
C PHE A 94 -16.03 3.40 5.70
N PHE A 95 -17.09 3.08 6.43
CA PHE A 95 -18.06 4.10 6.87
C PHE A 95 -17.51 5.06 7.91
N GLU A 96 -16.43 4.67 8.61
CA GLU A 96 -15.69 5.61 9.46
C GLU A 96 -14.98 6.68 8.60
N ILE A 97 -14.41 6.29 7.44
CA ILE A 97 -13.86 7.25 6.47
C ILE A 97 -14.97 8.18 5.97
N ALA A 98 -16.11 7.61 5.58
CA ALA A 98 -17.24 8.38 5.06
C ALA A 98 -17.84 9.34 6.11
N ARG A 99 -17.91 8.92 7.39
CA ARG A 99 -18.36 9.75 8.52
C ARG A 99 -17.45 10.97 8.71
N ILE A 100 -16.14 10.75 8.73
CA ILE A 100 -15.13 11.80 8.88
C ILE A 100 -15.16 12.73 7.65
N ALA A 101 -15.21 12.15 6.45
CA ALA A 101 -15.29 12.94 5.21
C ALA A 101 -16.57 13.79 5.13
N LYS A 102 -17.70 13.28 5.61
CA LYS A 102 -18.97 14.03 5.67
C LYS A 102 -18.88 15.22 6.63
N TYR A 103 -18.20 15.06 7.75
CA TYR A 103 -18.09 16.12 8.77
C TYR A 103 -17.09 17.21 8.35
N HIS A 104 -15.87 16.81 7.98
CA HIS A 104 -14.76 17.73 7.71
C HIS A 104 -14.71 18.26 6.27
N GLN A 105 -15.35 17.57 5.33
CA GLN A 105 -15.34 17.93 3.92
C GLN A 105 -13.91 18.20 3.36
N PRO A 106 -12.92 17.29 3.58
CA PRO A 106 -11.58 17.51 3.05
C PRO A 106 -11.60 17.62 1.52
N LYS A 107 -10.57 18.25 0.95
CA LYS A 107 -10.47 18.43 -0.51
C LYS A 107 -10.33 17.10 -1.25
N ILE A 108 -9.57 16.16 -0.66
CA ILE A 108 -9.21 14.89 -1.32
C ILE A 108 -9.30 13.73 -0.33
N LEU A 109 -9.81 12.59 -0.82
CA LEU A 109 -9.61 11.29 -0.18
C LEU A 109 -8.70 10.45 -1.08
N LEU A 110 -7.61 9.91 -0.50
CA LEU A 110 -6.67 8.99 -1.16
C LEU A 110 -6.73 7.64 -0.44
N LEU A 111 -7.38 6.67 -1.08
CA LEU A 111 -7.72 5.38 -0.49
C LEU A 111 -7.03 4.22 -1.21
N GLU A 112 -6.71 3.16 -0.48
CA GLU A 112 -6.13 1.93 -1.04
C GLU A 112 -6.85 0.69 -0.51
N ASN A 113 -6.91 -0.34 -1.34
CA ASN A 113 -7.37 -1.68 -0.93
C ASN A 113 -6.75 -2.78 -1.81
N VAL A 114 -6.99 -4.03 -1.45
CA VAL A 114 -6.54 -5.19 -2.25
C VAL A 114 -7.21 -5.20 -3.63
N ARG A 115 -6.51 -5.75 -4.66
CA ARG A 115 -7.03 -5.82 -6.03
C ARG A 115 -8.43 -6.43 -6.10
N ASN A 116 -8.69 -7.48 -5.31
CA ASN A 116 -9.97 -8.19 -5.35
C ASN A 116 -11.16 -7.33 -4.89
N PHE A 117 -10.91 -6.19 -4.25
CA PHE A 117 -11.94 -5.22 -3.85
C PHE A 117 -12.80 -4.75 -5.02
N GLU A 118 -12.19 -4.58 -6.21
CA GLU A 118 -12.88 -4.20 -7.44
C GLU A 118 -13.99 -5.19 -7.83
N LYS A 119 -13.75 -6.49 -7.58
CA LYS A 119 -14.67 -7.59 -7.97
C LYS A 119 -15.39 -8.20 -6.77
N HIS A 120 -15.12 -7.71 -5.57
CA HIS A 120 -15.73 -8.22 -4.35
C HIS A 120 -17.25 -8.06 -4.40
N ASP A 121 -17.97 -9.13 -4.05
CA ASP A 121 -19.42 -9.17 -4.10
C ASP A 121 -19.98 -8.72 -5.47
N ASN A 122 -19.43 -9.28 -6.56
CA ASN A 122 -19.79 -8.94 -7.95
C ASN A 122 -19.67 -7.43 -8.29
N GLY A 123 -18.75 -6.73 -7.61
CA GLY A 123 -18.52 -5.28 -7.77
C GLY A 123 -19.40 -4.40 -6.88
N ASN A 124 -20.33 -5.00 -6.12
CA ASN A 124 -21.25 -4.25 -5.26
C ASN A 124 -20.50 -3.46 -4.18
N THR A 125 -19.46 -4.03 -3.59
CA THR A 125 -18.63 -3.34 -2.59
C THR A 125 -18.04 -2.03 -3.11
N LEU A 126 -17.46 -2.04 -4.29
CA LEU A 126 -16.90 -0.82 -4.91
C LEU A 126 -18.00 0.16 -5.30
N HIS A 127 -19.15 -0.33 -5.76
CA HIS A 127 -20.33 0.48 -6.07
C HIS A 127 -20.83 1.24 -4.83
N ILE A 128 -20.94 0.56 -3.68
CA ILE A 128 -21.33 1.19 -2.41
C ILE A 128 -20.34 2.30 -2.02
N VAL A 129 -19.04 2.02 -2.07
CA VAL A 129 -18.02 3.03 -1.77
C VAL A 129 -18.15 4.25 -2.67
N LYS A 130 -18.28 4.03 -3.98
CA LYS A 130 -18.46 5.09 -4.97
C LYS A 130 -19.71 5.93 -4.66
N THR A 131 -20.87 5.29 -4.56
CA THR A 131 -22.16 5.98 -4.33
C THR A 131 -22.13 6.76 -3.02
N THR A 132 -21.63 6.18 -1.93
CA THR A 132 -21.50 6.85 -0.64
C THR A 132 -20.66 8.13 -0.72
N LEU A 133 -19.52 8.08 -1.42
CA LEU A 133 -18.65 9.26 -1.57
C LEU A 133 -19.29 10.29 -2.52
N GLU A 134 -19.95 9.86 -3.59
CA GLU A 134 -20.66 10.76 -4.49
C GLU A 134 -21.84 11.50 -3.82
N GLU A 135 -22.58 10.81 -2.96
CA GLU A 135 -23.64 11.38 -2.10
C GLU A 135 -23.08 12.32 -1.03
N THR A 136 -21.86 12.06 -0.55
CA THR A 136 -21.14 12.91 0.41
C THR A 136 -20.54 14.17 -0.23
N GLY A 137 -20.60 14.31 -1.55
CA GLY A 137 -20.18 15.52 -2.27
C GLY A 137 -18.84 15.39 -3.00
N TYR A 138 -18.43 14.18 -3.36
CA TYR A 138 -17.16 13.93 -4.05
C TYR A 138 -17.36 13.40 -5.48
N ASN A 139 -16.40 13.66 -6.36
CA ASN A 139 -16.20 12.95 -7.62
C ASN A 139 -15.20 11.82 -7.41
N PHE A 140 -15.58 10.58 -7.73
CA PHE A 140 -14.83 9.36 -7.40
C PHE A 140 -14.16 8.75 -8.62
N PHE A 141 -12.88 8.42 -8.50
CA PHE A 141 -12.06 7.77 -9.52
C PHE A 141 -11.29 6.61 -8.91
N TYR A 142 -11.06 5.56 -9.68
CA TYR A 142 -10.23 4.44 -9.22
C TYR A 142 -9.45 3.78 -10.36
N LYS A 143 -8.36 3.10 -10.00
CA LYS A 143 -7.58 2.25 -10.89
C LYS A 143 -6.82 1.19 -10.13
N VAL A 144 -6.71 0.00 -10.71
CA VAL A 144 -5.80 -1.03 -10.22
C VAL A 144 -4.41 -0.76 -10.77
N LEU A 145 -3.43 -0.57 -9.88
CA LEU A 145 -2.04 -0.32 -10.22
C LEU A 145 -1.16 -1.46 -9.71
N ASN A 146 -0.10 -1.79 -10.47
CA ASN A 146 0.89 -2.79 -10.08
C ASN A 146 2.16 -2.08 -9.63
N ALA A 147 2.59 -2.31 -8.39
CA ALA A 147 3.78 -1.69 -7.81
C ALA A 147 5.05 -1.88 -8.66
N SER A 148 5.14 -2.99 -9.40
CA SER A 148 6.27 -3.26 -10.29
C SER A 148 6.49 -2.23 -11.40
N ASN A 149 5.48 -1.42 -11.70
CA ASN A 149 5.58 -0.35 -12.69
C ASN A 149 6.05 0.99 -12.08
N PHE A 150 6.38 1.01 -10.78
CA PHE A 150 6.68 2.24 -10.04
C PHE A 150 8.04 2.18 -9.33
N GLY A 151 9.04 1.57 -9.98
CA GLY A 151 10.42 1.58 -9.51
C GLY A 151 10.73 0.63 -8.35
N VAL A 152 9.88 -0.38 -8.10
CA VAL A 152 10.17 -1.46 -7.14
C VAL A 152 9.93 -2.83 -7.79
N PRO A 153 10.78 -3.82 -7.57
CA PRO A 153 10.67 -5.14 -8.19
C PRO A 153 9.69 -6.05 -7.42
N GLN A 154 8.48 -5.57 -7.16
CA GLN A 154 7.45 -6.34 -6.47
C GLN A 154 6.16 -6.40 -7.30
N LYS A 155 5.72 -7.61 -7.68
CA LYS A 155 4.40 -7.80 -8.26
C LYS A 155 3.35 -7.68 -7.17
N ARG A 156 2.81 -6.47 -6.99
CA ARG A 156 1.75 -6.17 -6.01
C ARG A 156 0.70 -5.28 -6.64
N GLU A 157 -0.45 -5.85 -6.92
CA GLU A 157 -1.58 -5.15 -7.51
C GLU A 157 -2.54 -4.70 -6.42
N ARG A 158 -2.91 -3.41 -6.44
CA ARG A 158 -3.82 -2.78 -5.49
C ARG A 158 -4.77 -1.85 -6.23
N ILE A 159 -5.99 -1.74 -5.75
CA ILE A 159 -6.89 -0.70 -6.19
C ILE A 159 -6.58 0.58 -5.41
N PHE A 160 -6.36 1.66 -6.15
CA PHE A 160 -6.24 3.00 -5.60
C PHE A 160 -7.48 3.79 -6.01
N MET A 161 -8.04 4.49 -5.04
CA MET A 161 -9.24 5.30 -5.21
C MET A 161 -8.90 6.72 -4.81
N VAL A 162 -9.28 7.69 -5.64
CA VAL A 162 -9.11 9.10 -5.35
C VAL A 162 -10.48 9.76 -5.49
N ALA A 163 -10.89 10.47 -4.46
CA ALA A 163 -12.13 11.23 -4.50
C ALA A 163 -11.81 12.72 -4.28
N PHE A 164 -12.32 13.56 -5.18
CA PHE A 164 -12.16 15.01 -5.14
C PHE A 164 -13.48 15.67 -4.77
N ARG A 165 -13.46 16.60 -3.82
CA ARG A 165 -14.66 17.38 -3.46
C ARG A 165 -15.18 18.11 -4.70
N LYS A 166 -16.50 18.11 -4.90
CA LYS A 166 -17.13 18.58 -6.15
C LYS A 166 -16.85 20.03 -6.50
N ASP A 167 -16.64 20.90 -5.49
CA ASP A 167 -16.29 22.32 -5.70
C ASP A 167 -14.92 22.55 -6.36
N LEU A 168 -14.03 21.52 -6.33
CA LEU A 168 -12.76 21.54 -7.06
C LEU A 168 -12.93 21.37 -8.57
N ASN A 169 -14.13 21.05 -9.04
CA ASN A 169 -14.49 20.89 -10.47
C ASN A 169 -13.62 19.86 -11.22
N VAL A 170 -13.12 18.84 -10.53
CA VAL A 170 -12.35 17.73 -11.13
C VAL A 170 -13.34 16.70 -11.67
N THR A 171 -13.60 16.75 -12.97
CA THR A 171 -14.55 15.84 -13.66
C THR A 171 -13.86 14.61 -14.27
N SER A 172 -12.53 14.62 -14.37
CA SER A 172 -11.73 13.49 -14.85
C SER A 172 -10.40 13.43 -14.11
N PHE A 173 -9.89 12.23 -13.88
CA PHE A 173 -8.57 12.02 -13.29
C PHE A 173 -7.86 10.86 -13.99
N ILE A 174 -6.65 11.12 -14.50
CA ILE A 174 -5.81 10.14 -15.17
C ILE A 174 -4.79 9.63 -14.17
N PHE A 175 -4.94 8.38 -13.73
CA PHE A 175 -3.94 7.73 -12.88
C PHE A 175 -2.60 7.56 -13.60
N PRO A 176 -1.47 7.63 -12.88
CA PRO A 176 -0.16 7.39 -13.49
C PRO A 176 -0.11 5.98 -14.10
N SER A 177 0.57 5.86 -15.24
CA SER A 177 0.79 4.56 -15.90
C SER A 177 1.99 3.80 -15.32
N GLY A 178 2.84 4.51 -14.59
CA GLY A 178 4.13 3.98 -14.12
C GLY A 178 5.22 4.05 -15.20
N ILE A 179 6.40 3.60 -14.85
CA ILE A 179 7.58 3.54 -15.73
C ILE A 179 8.02 2.08 -15.81
N ASN A 180 8.19 1.55 -17.01
CA ASN A 180 8.85 0.27 -17.22
C ASN A 180 10.34 0.41 -16.89
N SER A 181 10.70 0.19 -15.62
CA SER A 181 12.08 0.21 -15.18
C SER A 181 12.70 -1.18 -15.30
N PRO A 182 13.90 -1.35 -15.87
CA PRO A 182 14.54 -2.66 -16.04
C PRO A 182 15.14 -3.22 -14.74
N ILE A 183 14.52 -2.92 -13.61
CA ILE A 183 14.96 -3.38 -12.28
C ILE A 183 14.54 -4.82 -12.02
N THR A 184 15.36 -5.52 -11.25
CA THR A 184 15.10 -6.88 -10.78
C THR A 184 15.12 -6.93 -9.25
N LEU A 185 14.66 -8.03 -8.67
CA LEU A 185 14.81 -8.24 -7.21
C LEU A 185 16.28 -8.24 -6.80
N GLN A 186 17.19 -8.71 -7.66
CA GLN A 186 18.62 -8.76 -7.38
C GLN A 186 19.21 -7.38 -7.02
N ASP A 187 18.70 -6.30 -7.61
CA ASP A 187 19.16 -4.93 -7.37
C ASP A 187 18.82 -4.43 -5.95
N PHE A 188 17.87 -5.08 -5.28
CA PHE A 188 17.35 -4.72 -3.96
C PHE A 188 17.84 -5.63 -2.84
N LEU A 189 18.59 -6.69 -3.16
CA LEU A 189 19.09 -7.64 -2.17
C LEU A 189 20.23 -7.06 -1.33
N GLU A 190 20.35 -7.55 -0.12
CA GLU A 190 21.50 -7.31 0.74
C GLU A 190 22.70 -8.14 0.24
N LYS A 191 23.85 -7.49 0.14
CA LYS A 191 25.07 -8.12 -0.37
C LYS A 191 25.86 -8.88 0.71
N LYS A 192 25.67 -8.55 1.98
CA LYS A 192 26.37 -9.11 3.15
C LYS A 192 25.46 -9.11 4.38
N GLY A 193 25.79 -9.90 5.37
CA GLY A 193 25.14 -9.86 6.69
C GLY A 193 23.77 -10.55 6.74
N ILE A 194 23.49 -11.49 5.84
CA ILE A 194 22.23 -12.24 5.84
C ILE A 194 22.19 -13.19 7.06
N ASP A 195 21.12 -13.09 7.83
CA ASP A 195 20.84 -14.00 8.95
C ASP A 195 20.66 -15.44 8.40
N GLU A 196 21.45 -16.38 8.91
CA GLU A 196 21.37 -17.79 8.52
C GLU A 196 19.98 -18.41 8.73
N LYS A 197 19.18 -17.90 9.66
CA LYS A 197 17.78 -18.31 9.88
C LYS A 197 16.88 -18.07 8.68
N LEU A 198 17.28 -17.25 7.72
CA LEU A 198 16.56 -17.04 6.48
C LEU A 198 16.85 -18.12 5.44
N ILE A 199 17.98 -18.83 5.57
CA ILE A 199 18.42 -19.86 4.64
C ILE A 199 17.62 -21.15 4.88
N ILE A 200 17.14 -21.73 3.82
CA ILE A 200 16.35 -22.95 3.84
C ILE A 200 17.29 -24.13 3.52
N LYS A 201 17.51 -24.99 4.51
CA LYS A 201 18.29 -26.21 4.40
C LYS A 201 17.33 -27.41 4.43
N ARG A 202 17.00 -27.96 3.27
CA ARG A 202 16.04 -29.08 3.13
C ARG A 202 16.40 -29.97 1.94
N ASP A 203 16.12 -31.27 2.06
CA ASP A 203 16.43 -32.28 1.05
C ASP A 203 15.33 -32.41 -0.03
N ASP A 204 14.13 -31.88 0.24
CA ASP A 204 12.96 -31.94 -0.66
C ASP A 204 12.86 -30.72 -1.60
N ILE A 205 13.98 -30.04 -1.82
CA ILE A 205 14.08 -28.94 -2.78
C ILE A 205 14.19 -29.51 -4.19
N THR A 206 13.27 -29.11 -5.07
CA THR A 206 13.32 -29.45 -6.49
C THR A 206 13.48 -28.18 -7.31
N LEU A 207 14.58 -28.07 -8.03
CA LEU A 207 14.81 -27.02 -9.02
C LEU A 207 14.50 -27.56 -10.42
N LYS A 208 13.90 -26.70 -11.23
CA LYS A 208 13.63 -27.04 -12.65
C LYS A 208 14.93 -27.06 -13.43
N GLU A 209 15.20 -28.13 -14.12
CA GLU A 209 16.30 -28.23 -15.05
C GLU A 209 16.08 -27.31 -16.24
N ASN A 210 17.15 -26.74 -16.78
CA ASN A 210 17.16 -25.99 -18.06
C ASN A 210 16.31 -24.70 -18.16
N ILE A 211 15.99 -24.04 -17.04
CA ILE A 211 15.40 -22.69 -17.13
C ILE A 211 16.48 -21.71 -17.62
N LYS A 212 16.42 -21.35 -18.88
CA LYS A 212 17.25 -20.27 -19.44
C LYS A 212 16.56 -18.93 -19.19
N ILE A 213 16.97 -18.21 -18.16
CA ILE A 213 16.54 -16.84 -17.93
C ILE A 213 17.47 -15.93 -18.71
N LYS A 214 16.99 -15.43 -19.85
CA LYS A 214 17.76 -14.54 -20.70
C LYS A 214 17.14 -13.13 -20.65
N PRO A 215 17.97 -12.09 -20.65
CA PRO A 215 17.48 -10.75 -20.90
C PRO A 215 16.97 -10.64 -22.34
N ASP A 216 16.16 -9.62 -22.60
CA ASP A 216 15.76 -9.23 -23.95
C ASP A 216 16.94 -8.58 -24.72
N MET A 217 16.69 -8.13 -25.94
CA MET A 217 17.70 -7.48 -26.79
C MET A 217 18.27 -6.17 -26.21
N PHE A 218 17.60 -5.58 -25.20
CA PHE A 218 18.05 -4.38 -24.49
C PHE A 218 18.73 -4.72 -23.15
N GLY A 219 18.92 -5.99 -22.84
CA GLY A 219 19.51 -6.45 -21.57
C GLY A 219 18.54 -6.51 -20.39
N HIS A 220 17.23 -6.37 -20.61
CA HIS A 220 16.23 -6.35 -19.55
C HIS A 220 15.71 -7.75 -19.25
N TYR A 221 15.68 -8.11 -17.97
CA TYR A 221 15.05 -9.35 -17.49
C TYR A 221 13.53 -9.22 -17.39
N PRO A 222 12.79 -10.36 -17.40
CA PRO A 222 11.33 -10.34 -17.32
C PRO A 222 10.82 -9.64 -16.05
N GLN A 223 9.97 -8.64 -16.19
CA GLN A 223 9.39 -7.85 -15.10
C GLN A 223 8.22 -8.59 -14.40
N LYS A 224 8.45 -9.83 -14.03
CA LYS A 224 7.51 -10.71 -13.33
C LYS A 224 8.26 -11.71 -12.46
N PRO A 225 7.61 -12.32 -11.46
CA PRO A 225 8.20 -13.43 -10.71
C PRO A 225 8.52 -14.62 -11.61
N ILE A 226 9.75 -15.10 -11.57
CA ILE A 226 10.21 -16.25 -12.38
C ILE A 226 10.36 -17.45 -11.46
N ARG A 227 9.39 -18.36 -11.50
CA ARG A 227 9.43 -19.60 -10.70
C ARG A 227 10.44 -20.58 -11.28
N ILE A 228 11.41 -20.98 -10.47
CA ILE A 228 12.51 -21.88 -10.85
C ILE A 228 12.51 -23.19 -10.06
N GLY A 229 11.65 -23.35 -9.07
CA GLY A 229 11.61 -24.56 -8.28
C GLY A 229 10.49 -24.57 -7.23
N THR A 230 10.59 -25.57 -6.36
CA THR A 230 9.66 -25.77 -5.24
C THR A 230 10.35 -26.46 -4.08
N VAL A 231 9.74 -26.34 -2.92
CA VAL A 231 9.97 -27.16 -1.73
C VAL A 231 8.69 -27.94 -1.49
N ASN A 232 8.77 -29.13 -0.94
CA ASN A 232 7.62 -29.98 -0.63
C ASN A 232 6.67 -30.12 -1.84
N LYS A 233 5.37 -30.00 -1.68
CA LYS A 233 4.35 -30.13 -2.74
C LYS A 233 4.22 -28.91 -3.67
N GLY A 234 4.95 -27.84 -3.41
CA GLY A 234 4.96 -26.63 -4.24
C GLY A 234 3.71 -25.74 -4.10
N GLY A 235 3.10 -25.73 -2.92
CA GLY A 235 2.03 -24.79 -2.56
C GLY A 235 2.46 -23.33 -2.67
N GLN A 236 1.57 -22.40 -2.35
CA GLN A 236 1.83 -20.96 -2.55
C GLN A 236 3.09 -20.47 -1.80
N GLY A 237 3.30 -20.88 -0.55
CA GLY A 237 4.48 -20.54 0.25
C GLY A 237 5.68 -21.48 0.06
N GLU A 238 5.68 -22.34 -0.97
CA GLU A 238 6.70 -23.36 -1.21
C GLU A 238 7.38 -23.21 -2.58
N ARG A 239 7.10 -22.12 -3.27
CA ARG A 239 7.64 -21.83 -4.60
C ARG A 239 8.94 -21.07 -4.49
N ILE A 240 9.93 -21.49 -5.29
CA ILE A 240 11.26 -20.88 -5.36
C ILE A 240 11.32 -20.03 -6.63
N TYR A 241 11.81 -18.81 -6.50
CA TYR A 241 11.89 -17.83 -7.58
C TYR A 241 13.33 -17.42 -7.84
N SER A 242 13.60 -16.96 -9.07
CA SER A 242 14.85 -16.32 -9.43
C SER A 242 14.84 -14.84 -9.02
N PRO A 243 15.95 -14.30 -8.49
CA PRO A 243 16.08 -12.87 -8.21
C PRO A 243 16.24 -12.02 -9.48
N LEU A 244 16.49 -12.63 -10.65
CA LEU A 244 16.53 -11.94 -11.94
C LEU A 244 15.15 -11.50 -12.46
N GLY A 245 14.08 -11.90 -11.77
CA GLY A 245 12.73 -11.38 -11.99
C GLY A 245 12.28 -10.49 -10.81
N HIS A 246 10.99 -10.26 -10.73
CA HIS A 246 10.40 -9.52 -9.61
C HIS A 246 10.08 -10.42 -8.43
N ALA A 247 10.01 -9.83 -7.23
CA ALA A 247 9.45 -10.47 -6.05
C ALA A 247 7.95 -10.72 -6.22
N ILE A 248 7.45 -11.77 -5.54
CA ILE A 248 6.02 -11.94 -5.35
C ILE A 248 5.49 -10.90 -4.35
N THR A 249 4.17 -10.74 -4.29
CA THR A 249 3.51 -9.92 -3.27
C THR A 249 3.90 -10.36 -1.87
N LEU A 250 4.39 -9.44 -1.05
CA LEU A 250 4.56 -9.69 0.39
C LEU A 250 3.21 -9.94 1.04
N SER A 251 3.15 -10.92 1.95
CA SER A 251 1.94 -11.33 2.66
C SER A 251 2.10 -11.18 4.16
N ALA A 252 1.11 -10.64 4.83
CA ALA A 252 1.12 -10.55 6.29
C ALA A 252 0.94 -11.91 6.98
N TYR A 253 0.14 -12.81 6.39
CA TYR A 253 -0.33 -14.05 6.97
C TYR A 253 -0.02 -15.29 6.13
N GLY A 254 0.88 -15.18 5.15
CA GLY A 254 1.28 -16.31 4.30
C GLY A 254 1.86 -17.46 5.12
N GLY A 255 1.47 -18.70 4.79
CA GLY A 255 1.98 -19.94 5.36
C GLY A 255 3.06 -20.60 4.50
N GLY A 256 3.60 -21.72 4.97
CA GLY A 256 4.64 -22.50 4.30
C GLY A 256 6.06 -22.00 4.57
N VAL A 257 7.04 -22.69 4.00
CA VAL A 257 8.48 -22.45 4.24
C VAL A 257 8.91 -21.06 3.80
N GLY A 258 8.36 -20.56 2.69
CA GLY A 258 8.57 -19.21 2.17
C GLY A 258 7.54 -18.20 2.65
N ALA A 259 6.90 -18.47 3.81
CA ALA A 259 5.87 -17.60 4.38
C ALA A 259 6.22 -16.12 4.27
N LYS A 260 5.27 -15.30 3.94
CA LYS A 260 5.31 -13.83 3.88
C LYS A 260 6.14 -13.23 2.73
N THR A 261 7.26 -13.84 2.31
CA THR A 261 8.17 -13.23 1.31
C THR A 261 8.31 -14.04 0.02
N GLY A 262 8.02 -15.34 0.03
CA GLY A 262 8.47 -16.28 -0.99
C GLY A 262 9.90 -16.78 -0.72
N LEU A 263 10.35 -17.73 -1.55
CA LEU A 263 11.72 -18.25 -1.52
C LEU A 263 12.46 -17.81 -2.78
N TYR A 264 13.74 -17.49 -2.63
CA TYR A 264 14.59 -17.04 -3.74
C TYR A 264 15.91 -17.79 -3.76
N LYS A 265 16.34 -18.26 -4.94
CA LYS A 265 17.68 -18.84 -5.13
C LYS A 265 18.66 -17.71 -5.42
N ILE A 266 19.52 -17.42 -4.46
CA ILE A 266 20.49 -16.33 -4.52
C ILE A 266 21.90 -16.95 -4.38
N GLY A 267 22.67 -16.94 -5.45
CA GLY A 267 23.88 -17.76 -5.54
C GLY A 267 23.54 -19.24 -5.36
N ASP A 268 24.23 -19.90 -4.43
CA ASP A 268 24.03 -21.31 -4.10
C ASP A 268 23.00 -21.54 -2.97
N THR A 269 22.43 -20.48 -2.42
CA THR A 269 21.49 -20.58 -1.30
C THR A 269 20.04 -20.32 -1.73
N ILE A 270 19.12 -20.99 -1.05
CA ILE A 270 17.70 -20.70 -1.14
C ILE A 270 17.28 -20.08 0.18
N ARG A 271 16.68 -18.88 0.11
CA ARG A 271 16.31 -18.14 1.32
C ARG A 271 15.07 -17.29 1.16
N ARG A 272 14.54 -16.85 2.28
CA ARG A 272 13.54 -15.78 2.37
C ARG A 272 14.21 -14.42 2.21
N LEU A 273 13.43 -13.39 1.94
CA LEU A 273 13.89 -12.00 2.03
C LEU A 273 14.04 -11.61 3.50
N SER A 274 15.02 -10.75 3.79
CA SER A 274 15.15 -10.11 5.10
C SER A 274 14.11 -8.99 5.28
N PRO A 275 13.84 -8.53 6.52
CA PRO A 275 13.00 -7.35 6.75
C PRO A 275 13.51 -6.11 6.04
N GLU A 276 14.82 -5.93 5.94
CA GLU A 276 15.45 -4.82 5.23
C GLU A 276 15.17 -4.88 3.71
N GLU A 277 15.24 -6.07 3.12
CA GLU A 277 14.87 -6.28 1.72
C GLU A 277 13.37 -6.04 1.49
N CYS A 278 12.51 -6.44 2.44
CA CYS A 278 11.08 -6.11 2.39
C CYS A 278 10.85 -4.59 2.43
N ARG A 279 11.59 -3.86 3.27
CA ARG A 279 11.57 -2.39 3.32
C ARG A 279 11.91 -1.79 1.96
N ARG A 280 12.97 -2.28 1.32
CA ARG A 280 13.44 -1.77 0.02
C ARG A 280 12.41 -1.99 -1.08
N ILE A 281 11.85 -3.22 -1.21
CA ILE A 281 10.88 -3.55 -2.26
C ILE A 281 9.47 -2.98 -2.02
N THR A 282 9.22 -2.36 -0.86
CA THR A 282 8.01 -1.55 -0.59
C THR A 282 8.26 -0.06 -0.73
N GLY A 283 9.53 0.33 -0.95
CA GLY A 283 9.92 1.70 -1.23
C GLY A 283 9.98 2.63 -0.01
N PHE A 284 10.03 2.08 1.21
CA PHE A 284 10.28 2.87 2.39
C PHE A 284 11.72 3.40 2.41
N SER A 285 11.91 4.60 2.95
CA SER A 285 13.19 5.29 2.96
C SER A 285 14.28 4.48 3.70
N LYS A 286 15.55 4.69 3.33
CA LYS A 286 16.69 4.04 4.00
C LYS A 286 16.76 4.36 5.50
N LYS A 287 16.20 5.49 5.92
CA LYS A 287 16.17 5.93 7.33
C LYS A 287 15.06 5.27 8.14
N PHE A 288 14.12 4.55 7.49
CA PHE A 288 12.99 3.93 8.16
C PHE A 288 13.47 2.85 9.14
N LYS A 289 13.12 3.00 10.41
CA LYS A 289 13.43 2.07 11.49
C LYS A 289 12.48 0.87 11.46
N LEU A 290 13.03 -0.31 11.36
CA LEU A 290 12.28 -1.57 11.42
C LEU A 290 11.84 -1.88 12.85
N HIS A 291 10.74 -2.62 13.01
CA HIS A 291 10.36 -3.15 14.30
C HIS A 291 11.44 -4.14 14.80
N PRO A 292 11.81 -4.11 16.12
CA PRO A 292 12.87 -4.98 16.67
C PRO A 292 12.63 -6.49 16.46
N LYS A 293 11.37 -6.91 16.39
CA LYS A 293 10.97 -8.30 16.11
C LYS A 293 10.80 -8.51 14.60
N PRO A 294 11.65 -9.30 13.91
CA PRO A 294 11.56 -9.52 12.46
C PRO A 294 10.20 -10.06 11.98
N THR A 295 9.56 -10.93 12.79
CA THR A 295 8.24 -11.49 12.47
C THR A 295 7.15 -10.42 12.40
N VAL A 296 7.26 -9.38 13.20
CA VAL A 296 6.37 -8.21 13.19
C VAL A 296 6.64 -7.39 11.93
N SER A 297 7.91 -7.09 11.61
CA SER A 297 8.28 -6.35 10.38
C SER A 297 7.72 -7.02 9.12
N TYR A 298 7.78 -8.34 9.00
CA TYR A 298 7.18 -9.06 7.87
C TYR A 298 5.67 -8.85 7.77
N ARG A 299 4.95 -8.92 8.90
CA ARG A 299 3.50 -8.67 8.95
C ARG A 299 3.19 -7.25 8.52
N GLN A 300 3.95 -6.29 9.04
CA GLN A 300 3.81 -4.87 8.75
C GLN A 300 4.00 -4.57 7.25
N PHE A 301 5.09 -5.04 6.62
CA PHE A 301 5.31 -4.86 5.18
C PHE A 301 4.31 -5.63 4.32
N GLY A 302 3.82 -6.78 4.79
CA GLY A 302 2.76 -7.52 4.12
C GLY A 302 1.45 -6.74 4.02
N ASN A 303 1.10 -5.96 5.05
CA ASN A 303 -0.09 -5.11 5.10
C ASN A 303 0.13 -3.70 4.52
N SER A 304 1.38 -3.26 4.38
CA SER A 304 1.67 -1.89 3.99
C SER A 304 1.38 -1.62 2.51
N VAL A 305 1.18 -0.36 2.18
CA VAL A 305 1.13 0.16 0.81
C VAL A 305 2.54 0.35 0.25
N VAL A 306 2.68 0.36 -1.07
CA VAL A 306 3.95 0.62 -1.74
C VAL A 306 4.11 2.13 -1.97
N VAL A 307 5.08 2.71 -1.29
CA VAL A 307 5.30 4.18 -1.25
C VAL A 307 5.46 4.82 -2.63
N PRO A 308 6.26 4.28 -3.59
CA PRO A 308 6.42 4.88 -4.91
C PRO A 308 5.11 5.02 -5.71
N VAL A 309 4.16 4.09 -5.55
CA VAL A 309 2.85 4.20 -6.23
C VAL A 309 2.09 5.42 -5.72
N LEU A 310 2.05 5.61 -4.40
CA LEU A 310 1.40 6.76 -3.76
C LEU A 310 2.05 8.08 -4.21
N LYS A 311 3.39 8.13 -4.25
CA LYS A 311 4.13 9.31 -4.73
C LYS A 311 3.72 9.68 -6.15
N SER A 312 3.66 8.70 -7.05
CA SER A 312 3.25 8.96 -8.44
C SER A 312 1.80 9.43 -8.56
N ILE A 313 0.89 8.94 -7.70
CA ILE A 313 -0.49 9.45 -7.65
C ILE A 313 -0.50 10.90 -7.15
N LEU A 314 0.25 11.21 -6.10
CA LEU A 314 0.36 12.57 -5.56
C LEU A 314 0.99 13.55 -6.57
N GLU A 315 2.02 13.13 -7.30
CA GLU A 315 2.60 13.91 -8.40
C GLU A 315 1.54 14.23 -9.46
N GLN A 316 0.71 13.26 -9.83
CA GLN A 316 -0.37 13.46 -10.80
C GLN A 316 -1.44 14.43 -10.28
N ILE A 317 -1.78 14.37 -8.99
CA ILE A 317 -2.70 15.32 -8.35
C ILE A 317 -2.13 16.74 -8.39
N LEU A 318 -0.83 16.89 -8.09
CA LEU A 318 -0.14 18.18 -8.11
C LEU A 318 -0.03 18.78 -9.52
N GLN A 319 0.30 17.97 -10.52
CA GLN A 319 0.40 18.41 -11.92
C GLN A 319 -0.92 18.99 -12.44
N ASN A 320 -2.04 18.48 -11.97
CA ASN A 320 -3.37 18.97 -12.33
C ASN A 320 -3.79 20.22 -11.51
N ASN A 321 -2.90 20.79 -10.69
CA ASN A 321 -3.15 22.00 -9.88
C ASN A 321 -4.34 21.90 -8.90
N ILE A 322 -4.78 20.69 -8.56
CA ILE A 322 -5.97 20.41 -7.74
C ILE A 322 -5.83 20.95 -6.31
N LEU A 323 -4.60 21.04 -5.80
CA LEU A 323 -4.27 21.54 -4.46
C LEU A 323 -3.63 22.94 -4.47
N LYS A 324 -3.74 23.71 -5.56
CA LYS A 324 -3.31 25.11 -5.53
C LYS A 324 -4.24 25.89 -4.59
N THR A 325 -3.63 26.61 -3.66
CA THR A 325 -4.34 27.44 -2.70
C THR A 325 -5.01 28.64 -3.35
N ASP A 326 -6.12 29.06 -2.73
CA ASP A 326 -6.85 30.32 -2.96
C ASP A 326 -6.03 31.60 -2.66
N SER A 327 -4.70 31.53 -2.65
CA SER A 327 -3.82 32.69 -2.43
C SER A 327 -3.90 33.77 -3.53
N LEU A 328 -4.73 33.56 -4.57
CA LEU A 328 -4.98 34.54 -5.63
C LEU A 328 -6.34 35.27 -5.51
N LYS A 329 -7.18 34.93 -4.53
CA LYS A 329 -8.46 35.64 -4.31
C LYS A 329 -8.41 36.76 -3.25
N ALA A 330 -7.28 36.94 -2.57
CA ALA A 330 -7.11 38.01 -1.58
C ALA A 330 -6.40 39.27 -2.12
N ALA A 331 -6.18 39.35 -3.44
CA ALA A 331 -5.50 40.50 -4.10
C ALA A 331 -6.31 41.08 -5.27
N SER A 332 -7.64 40.98 -5.22
CA SER A 332 -8.52 41.71 -6.15
C SER A 332 -9.59 42.50 -5.40
#